data_b3921d096adb7486713286c9bd56d503
#
_entry.id   b3921d096adb7486713286c9bd56d503
#
_cell.length_a   1.000
_cell.length_b   1.000
_cell.length_c   1.000
_cell.angle_alpha   90.00
_cell.angle_beta   90.00
_cell.angle_gamma   90.00
#
_symmetry.space_group_name_H-M   'P 1'
#
loop_
_entity.id
_entity.type
_entity.pdbx_description
1 polymer ?
#
loop_
_entity_poly.entity_id
_entity_poly.type
_entity_poly.pdbx_seq_one_letter_code
_entity_poly.pdbx_strand_id
1 'polypeptide(L)'
;MKILQEKLSRYDAPQKAKAAGVYPYFRAISSEQDTEVLMNGRKVLMFGSNSYMGLTNHPKVIEAAVEATKKYGTGMAGSPFLNGTLEIHKQLEARLAEYMGKEDAMIYSTGFGVNLGVVSTLTGREDYIILDEQDHASIIEGRRLSFSNYLKYKHNDMESLEKQLQRCEPDAVKLIVTDSVFSMEGDVADVVKICLLYTSPS
;
A
#
# COMPACT_ATOMS: atom_id res chain seq x y z
N MET A 1 -11.15 -9.67 31.08
CA MET A 1 -10.87 -8.22 31.10
C MET A 1 -9.64 -7.85 31.92
N LYS A 2 -9.44 -8.39 33.12
CA LYS A 2 -8.31 -8.05 34.03
C LYS A 2 -6.92 -8.24 33.37
N ILE A 3 -6.67 -9.37 32.68
CA ILE A 3 -5.38 -9.67 32.02
C ILE A 3 -5.05 -8.66 30.92
N LEU A 4 -6.04 -8.29 30.10
CA LEU A 4 -5.85 -7.27 29.05
C LEU A 4 -5.53 -5.90 29.64
N GLN A 5 -6.25 -5.50 30.70
CA GLN A 5 -6.00 -4.25 31.41
C GLN A 5 -4.59 -4.20 32.02
N GLU A 6 -4.15 -5.31 32.66
CA GLU A 6 -2.79 -5.45 33.19
C GLU A 6 -1.72 -5.35 32.09
N LYS A 7 -1.97 -5.97 30.91
CA LYS A 7 -1.07 -5.86 29.76
C LYS A 7 -0.99 -4.43 29.24
N LEU A 8 -2.14 -3.77 29.07
CA LEU A 8 -2.20 -2.40 28.55
C LEU A 8 -1.60 -1.38 29.53
N SER A 9 -1.77 -1.56 30.85
CA SER A 9 -1.20 -0.67 31.85
C SER A 9 0.33 -0.64 31.88
N ARG A 10 0.98 -1.67 31.32
CA ARG A 10 2.45 -1.74 31.19
C ARG A 10 2.97 -0.99 29.96
N TYR A 11 2.08 -0.59 29.04
CA TYR A 11 2.46 0.12 27.81
C TYR A 11 2.35 1.63 28.03
N ASP A 12 3.44 2.22 28.48
CA ASP A 12 3.54 3.65 28.83
C ASP A 12 4.57 4.42 27.96
N ALA A 13 5.12 3.78 26.93
CA ALA A 13 6.14 4.38 26.06
C ALA A 13 5.70 5.71 25.43
N PRO A 14 4.47 5.85 24.87
CA PRO A 14 4.02 7.13 24.34
C PRO A 14 3.90 8.23 25.39
N GLN A 15 3.46 7.89 26.60
CA GLN A 15 3.32 8.82 27.72
C GLN A 15 4.69 9.31 28.19
N LYS A 16 5.67 8.41 28.30
CA LYS A 16 7.06 8.74 28.62
C LYS A 16 7.68 9.66 27.56
N ALA A 17 7.49 9.35 26.28
CA ALA A 17 7.97 10.19 25.19
C ALA A 17 7.33 11.60 25.21
N LYS A 18 6.01 11.69 25.50
CA LYS A 18 5.32 12.98 25.67
C LYS A 18 5.86 13.78 26.84
N ALA A 19 6.05 13.13 27.99
CA ALA A 19 6.60 13.77 29.18
C ALA A 19 8.04 14.26 28.98
N ALA A 20 8.82 13.54 28.17
CA ALA A 20 10.18 13.93 27.80
C ALA A 20 10.23 14.98 26.65
N GLY A 21 9.10 15.39 26.09
CA GLY A 21 9.05 16.36 24.97
C GLY A 21 9.56 15.83 23.63
N VAL A 22 9.76 14.51 23.51
CA VAL A 22 10.32 13.86 22.29
C VAL A 22 9.27 13.07 21.51
N TYR A 23 7.99 13.40 21.65
CA TYR A 23 6.90 12.76 20.92
C TYR A 23 6.53 13.57 19.66
N PRO A 24 7.03 13.21 18.49
CA PRO A 24 6.91 14.02 17.28
C PRO A 24 5.64 13.73 16.47
N TYR A 25 4.82 12.76 16.88
CA TYR A 25 3.72 12.23 16.08
C TYR A 25 2.39 12.96 16.30
N PHE A 26 1.46 12.79 15.34
CA PHE A 26 0.07 13.30 15.39
C PHE A 26 -0.04 14.82 15.62
N ARG A 27 0.81 15.56 14.96
CA ARG A 27 0.76 17.04 15.00
C ARG A 27 -0.45 17.52 14.18
N ALA A 28 -1.26 18.37 14.79
CA ALA A 28 -2.44 18.93 14.12
C ALA A 28 -2.02 19.96 13.05
N ILE A 29 -2.59 19.82 11.86
CA ILE A 29 -2.49 20.76 10.76
C ILE A 29 -3.82 21.52 10.70
N SER A 30 -3.77 22.85 10.62
CA SER A 30 -4.93 23.74 10.59
C SER A 30 -5.16 24.41 9.23
N SER A 31 -4.37 24.06 8.22
CA SER A 31 -4.52 24.48 6.83
C SER A 31 -4.94 23.29 5.95
N GLU A 32 -5.18 23.56 4.68
CA GLU A 32 -5.22 22.54 3.64
C GLU A 32 -3.88 21.78 3.50
N GLN A 33 -3.89 20.63 2.83
CA GLN A 33 -2.69 19.84 2.55
C GLN A 33 -1.99 20.39 1.31
N ASP A 34 -0.80 20.98 1.52
CA ASP A 34 0.01 21.57 0.45
C ASP A 34 1.50 21.40 0.78
N THR A 35 2.35 21.99 -0.04
CA THR A 35 3.81 22.07 0.18
C THR A 35 4.17 22.89 1.42
N GLU A 36 3.32 23.84 1.79
CA GLU A 36 3.37 24.58 3.06
C GLU A 36 2.07 24.35 3.84
N VAL A 37 2.17 24.06 5.12
CA VAL A 37 1.02 23.86 6.00
C VAL A 37 1.15 24.70 7.27
N LEU A 38 0.00 25.01 7.89
CA LEU A 38 -0.04 25.62 9.23
C LEU A 38 -0.04 24.55 10.30
N MET A 39 0.98 24.57 11.17
CA MET A 39 1.12 23.65 12.28
C MET A 39 1.43 24.46 13.55
N ASN A 40 0.53 24.38 14.54
CA ASN A 40 0.63 25.19 15.77
C ASN A 40 0.80 26.71 15.50
N GLY A 41 0.06 27.25 14.50
CA GLY A 41 0.10 28.65 14.13
C GLY A 41 1.35 29.10 13.36
N ARG A 42 2.24 28.17 12.99
CA ARG A 42 3.45 28.45 12.21
C ARG A 42 3.37 27.79 10.85
N LYS A 43 3.83 28.47 9.80
CA LYS A 43 4.07 27.88 8.49
C LYS A 43 5.26 26.92 8.57
N VAL A 44 5.08 25.71 8.08
CA VAL A 44 6.13 24.69 7.97
C VAL A 44 6.08 24.03 6.59
N LEU A 45 7.23 23.63 6.07
CA LEU A 45 7.33 22.91 4.82
C LEU A 45 6.93 21.42 5.05
N MET A 46 6.14 20.89 4.12
CA MET A 46 5.64 19.52 4.17
C MET A 46 6.50 18.60 3.29
N PHE A 47 7.43 17.87 3.89
CA PHE A 47 8.24 16.87 3.20
C PHE A 47 7.73 15.43 3.40
N GLY A 48 6.73 15.22 4.26
CA GLY A 48 6.20 13.89 4.60
C GLY A 48 4.89 13.54 3.87
N SER A 49 4.59 14.20 2.75
CA SER A 49 3.34 13.97 2.01
C SER A 49 3.52 12.93 0.91
N ASN A 50 2.50 12.08 0.71
CA ASN A 50 2.37 11.18 -0.44
C ASN A 50 1.63 11.83 -1.62
N SER A 51 1.45 13.14 -1.62
CA SER A 51 0.80 13.88 -2.72
C SER A 51 1.74 14.08 -3.91
N TYR A 52 2.19 12.96 -4.50
CA TYR A 52 3.20 12.95 -5.59
C TYR A 52 2.82 13.79 -6.80
N MET A 53 1.54 13.89 -7.10
CA MET A 53 1.01 14.62 -8.25
C MET A 53 0.55 16.05 -7.91
N GLY A 54 0.60 16.46 -6.64
CA GLY A 54 0.12 17.78 -6.20
C GLY A 54 -1.38 18.01 -6.42
N LEU A 55 -2.19 16.93 -6.46
CA LEU A 55 -3.62 17.02 -6.81
C LEU A 55 -4.55 17.17 -5.61
N THR A 56 -4.03 17.09 -4.39
CA THR A 56 -4.84 17.08 -3.16
C THR A 56 -5.74 18.32 -3.04
N ASN A 57 -5.23 19.50 -3.44
CA ASN A 57 -5.97 20.78 -3.39
C ASN A 57 -6.31 21.32 -4.78
N HIS A 58 -6.20 20.50 -5.82
CA HIS A 58 -6.43 20.98 -7.17
C HIS A 58 -7.91 21.37 -7.36
N PRO A 59 -8.24 22.60 -7.80
CA PRO A 59 -9.63 23.08 -7.84
C PRO A 59 -10.58 22.19 -8.61
N LYS A 60 -10.17 21.67 -9.77
CA LYS A 60 -10.98 20.73 -10.57
C LYS A 60 -11.26 19.42 -9.86
N VAL A 61 -10.32 18.93 -9.04
CA VAL A 61 -10.52 17.69 -8.26
C VAL A 61 -11.52 17.93 -7.13
N ILE A 62 -11.38 19.07 -6.44
CA ILE A 62 -12.33 19.48 -5.39
C ILE A 62 -13.74 19.65 -5.96
N GLU A 63 -13.89 20.36 -7.08
CA GLU A 63 -15.17 20.56 -7.76
C GLU A 63 -15.83 19.24 -8.14
N ALA A 64 -15.09 18.34 -8.80
CA ALA A 64 -15.57 17.01 -9.15
C ALA A 64 -16.00 16.18 -7.94
N ALA A 65 -15.26 16.26 -6.83
CA ALA A 65 -15.60 15.58 -5.58
C ALA A 65 -16.90 16.16 -4.97
N VAL A 66 -17.07 17.48 -4.98
CA VAL A 66 -18.30 18.14 -4.51
C VAL A 66 -19.51 17.73 -5.35
N GLU A 67 -19.39 17.71 -6.68
CA GLU A 67 -20.47 17.29 -7.58
C GLU A 67 -20.82 15.82 -7.38
N ALA A 68 -19.83 14.94 -7.30
CA ALA A 68 -20.06 13.53 -7.04
C ALA A 68 -20.75 13.31 -5.68
N THR A 69 -20.34 14.05 -4.65
CA THR A 69 -20.96 13.98 -3.32
C THR A 69 -22.44 14.44 -3.37
N LYS A 70 -22.75 15.50 -4.11
CA LYS A 70 -24.14 15.94 -4.28
C LYS A 70 -25.00 14.92 -5.02
N LYS A 71 -24.42 14.21 -6.00
CA LYS A 71 -25.15 13.21 -6.82
C LYS A 71 -25.32 11.87 -6.11
N TYR A 72 -24.27 11.38 -5.47
CA TYR A 72 -24.19 10.00 -4.95
C TYR A 72 -24.19 9.89 -3.43
N GLY A 73 -24.09 11.01 -2.70
CA GLY A 73 -23.86 11.01 -1.26
C GLY A 73 -22.38 10.86 -0.90
N THR A 74 -22.10 10.64 0.38
CA THR A 74 -20.74 10.64 0.95
C THR A 74 -20.01 9.29 0.86
N GLY A 75 -20.68 8.24 0.38
CA GLY A 75 -20.08 6.91 0.26
C GLY A 75 -21.10 5.80 0.05
N MET A 76 -20.60 4.58 0.05
CA MET A 76 -21.41 3.36 -0.07
C MET A 76 -21.78 2.82 1.31
N ALA A 77 -23.03 2.38 1.47
CA ALA A 77 -23.53 1.82 2.73
C ALA A 77 -23.14 0.33 2.93
N GLY A 78 -22.46 -0.28 1.97
CA GLY A 78 -22.06 -1.69 2.03
C GLY A 78 -21.09 -2.06 0.92
N SER A 79 -20.77 -3.36 0.83
CA SER A 79 -19.88 -3.85 -0.22
C SER A 79 -20.53 -3.78 -1.60
N PRO A 80 -19.74 -3.59 -2.67
CA PRO A 80 -20.23 -3.60 -4.04
C PRO A 80 -21.01 -4.88 -4.41
N PHE A 81 -20.65 -6.00 -3.81
CA PHE A 81 -21.30 -7.29 -4.02
C PHE A 81 -22.73 -7.35 -3.49
N LEU A 82 -23.00 -6.76 -2.32
CA LEU A 82 -24.32 -6.81 -1.67
C LEU A 82 -25.17 -5.58 -1.97
N ASN A 83 -24.54 -4.40 -2.03
CA ASN A 83 -25.21 -3.10 -2.04
C ASN A 83 -25.29 -2.47 -3.44
N GLY A 84 -24.67 -3.10 -4.42
CA GLY A 84 -24.51 -2.57 -5.77
C GLY A 84 -23.24 -1.73 -5.94
N THR A 85 -22.93 -1.47 -7.19
CA THR A 85 -21.75 -0.69 -7.61
C THR A 85 -22.25 0.59 -8.28
N LEU A 86 -21.80 1.75 -7.84
CA LEU A 86 -22.18 3.02 -8.47
C LEU A 86 -21.62 3.12 -9.89
N GLU A 87 -22.34 3.78 -10.75
CA GLU A 87 -21.93 4.05 -12.13
C GLU A 87 -20.54 4.74 -12.20
N ILE A 88 -20.27 5.66 -11.28
CA ILE A 88 -18.99 6.36 -11.21
C ILE A 88 -17.81 5.40 -10.98
N HIS A 89 -17.99 4.28 -10.25
CA HIS A 89 -16.95 3.27 -10.08
C HIS A 89 -16.65 2.57 -11.41
N LYS A 90 -17.70 2.17 -12.15
CA LYS A 90 -17.54 1.53 -13.46
C LYS A 90 -16.92 2.46 -14.49
N GLN A 91 -17.28 3.73 -14.49
CA GLN A 91 -16.65 4.74 -15.33
C GLN A 91 -15.15 4.91 -15.01
N LEU A 92 -14.79 4.90 -13.72
CA LEU A 92 -13.40 5.01 -13.30
C LEU A 92 -12.59 3.77 -13.72
N GLU A 93 -13.11 2.56 -13.49
CA GLU A 93 -12.49 1.30 -13.91
C GLU A 93 -12.23 1.30 -15.42
N ALA A 94 -13.23 1.63 -16.25
CA ALA A 94 -13.09 1.69 -17.70
C ALA A 94 -12.04 2.72 -18.14
N ARG A 95 -12.01 3.92 -17.54
CA ARG A 95 -11.02 4.97 -17.86
C ARG A 95 -9.61 4.60 -17.42
N LEU A 96 -9.46 3.92 -16.30
CA LEU A 96 -8.16 3.43 -15.85
C LEU A 96 -7.65 2.30 -16.75
N ALA A 97 -8.52 1.37 -17.15
CA ALA A 97 -8.17 0.31 -18.10
C ALA A 97 -7.68 0.90 -19.44
N GLU A 98 -8.43 1.86 -20.00
CA GLU A 98 -8.05 2.58 -21.21
C GLU A 98 -6.70 3.30 -21.05
N TYR A 99 -6.53 4.08 -19.97
CA TYR A 99 -5.30 4.82 -19.69
C TYR A 99 -4.06 3.91 -19.59
N MET A 100 -4.23 2.74 -18.95
CA MET A 100 -3.16 1.76 -18.75
C MET A 100 -3.00 0.79 -19.92
N GLY A 101 -3.83 0.87 -20.96
CA GLY A 101 -3.81 -0.06 -22.08
C GLY A 101 -4.10 -1.51 -21.68
N LYS A 102 -5.03 -1.71 -20.73
CA LYS A 102 -5.45 -3.01 -20.21
C LYS A 102 -6.90 -3.29 -20.59
N GLU A 103 -7.28 -4.58 -20.54
CA GLU A 103 -8.65 -5.01 -20.85
C GLU A 103 -9.65 -4.57 -19.78
N ASP A 104 -9.23 -4.56 -18.53
CA ASP A 104 -10.08 -4.19 -17.39
C ASP A 104 -9.23 -3.62 -16.24
N ALA A 105 -9.89 -3.00 -15.25
CA ALA A 105 -9.30 -2.49 -14.03
C ALA A 105 -10.25 -2.74 -12.85
N MET A 106 -9.68 -2.95 -11.69
CA MET A 106 -10.41 -3.06 -10.43
C MET A 106 -9.92 -1.98 -9.47
N ILE A 107 -10.84 -1.22 -8.91
CA ILE A 107 -10.51 -0.17 -7.95
C ILE A 107 -10.65 -0.66 -6.50
N TYR A 108 -9.76 -0.18 -5.67
CA TYR A 108 -9.76 -0.35 -4.22
C TYR A 108 -9.76 1.01 -3.54
N SER A 109 -10.26 1.08 -2.32
CA SER A 109 -10.32 2.33 -1.56
C SER A 109 -8.95 2.85 -1.13
N THR A 110 -7.93 1.99 -1.06
CA THR A 110 -6.56 2.35 -0.67
C THR A 110 -5.54 1.46 -1.36
N GLY A 111 -4.30 1.96 -1.57
CA GLY A 111 -3.18 1.14 -2.03
C GLY A 111 -2.85 -0.01 -1.08
N PHE A 112 -3.02 0.20 0.24
CA PHE A 112 -2.92 -0.87 1.23
C PHE A 112 -3.91 -2.01 0.93
N GLY A 113 -5.18 -1.67 0.66
CA GLY A 113 -6.22 -2.63 0.28
C GLY A 113 -5.92 -3.37 -1.02
N VAL A 114 -5.30 -2.69 -2.02
CA VAL A 114 -4.84 -3.33 -3.26
C VAL A 114 -3.86 -4.45 -2.95
N ASN A 115 -2.80 -4.15 -2.18
CA ASN A 115 -1.78 -5.15 -1.86
C ASN A 115 -2.35 -6.32 -1.03
N LEU A 116 -3.25 -6.05 -0.09
CA LEU A 116 -3.95 -7.12 0.63
C LEU A 116 -4.75 -8.02 -0.31
N GLY A 117 -5.53 -7.43 -1.22
CA GLY A 117 -6.37 -8.16 -2.16
C GLY A 117 -5.53 -8.96 -3.16
N VAL A 118 -4.62 -8.31 -3.86
CA VAL A 118 -3.84 -8.91 -4.96
C VAL A 118 -2.91 -10.00 -4.43
N VAL A 119 -2.06 -9.68 -3.46
CA VAL A 119 -1.03 -10.61 -2.97
C VAL A 119 -1.67 -11.86 -2.32
N SER A 120 -2.79 -11.70 -1.61
CA SER A 120 -3.43 -12.84 -0.93
C SER A 120 -4.22 -13.77 -1.85
N THR A 121 -4.59 -13.32 -3.06
CA THR A 121 -5.51 -14.07 -3.93
C THR A 121 -4.84 -14.74 -5.14
N LEU A 122 -3.66 -14.27 -5.56
CA LEU A 122 -2.99 -14.78 -6.76
C LEU A 122 -2.29 -16.13 -6.57
N THR A 123 -2.09 -16.57 -5.32
CA THR A 123 -1.35 -17.79 -5.00
C THR A 123 -2.08 -18.64 -3.98
N GLY A 124 -1.92 -19.97 -4.08
CA GLY A 124 -2.53 -20.98 -3.22
C GLY A 124 -1.53 -21.69 -2.30
N ARG A 125 -1.96 -22.77 -1.66
CA ARG A 125 -1.17 -23.50 -0.65
C ARG A 125 0.11 -24.14 -1.18
N GLU A 126 0.15 -24.49 -2.45
CA GLU A 126 1.30 -25.14 -3.09
C GLU A 126 2.23 -24.14 -3.75
N ASP A 127 1.84 -22.86 -3.81
CA ASP A 127 2.57 -21.79 -4.45
C ASP A 127 3.51 -21.05 -3.50
N TYR A 128 4.30 -20.13 -4.06
CA TYR A 128 5.28 -19.34 -3.32
C TYR A 128 5.06 -17.86 -3.53
N ILE A 129 5.16 -17.09 -2.44
CA ILE A 129 5.31 -15.63 -2.45
C ILE A 129 6.73 -15.31 -2.01
N ILE A 130 7.46 -14.59 -2.84
CA ILE A 130 8.87 -14.23 -2.62
C ILE A 130 8.95 -12.70 -2.52
N LEU A 131 9.36 -12.19 -1.36
CA LEU A 131 9.36 -10.78 -1.05
C LEU A 131 10.77 -10.24 -0.84
N ASP A 132 11.00 -8.98 -1.22
CA ASP A 132 12.13 -8.22 -0.72
C ASP A 132 11.99 -7.99 0.79
N GLU A 133 13.10 -7.97 1.52
CA GLU A 133 13.04 -7.82 2.97
C GLU A 133 12.61 -6.43 3.43
N GLN A 134 12.64 -5.43 2.55
CA GLN A 134 12.25 -4.05 2.81
C GLN A 134 10.93 -3.65 2.15
N ASP A 135 10.20 -4.59 1.57
CA ASP A 135 8.88 -4.33 1.01
C ASP A 135 7.94 -3.64 2.00
N HIS A 136 7.08 -2.79 1.47
CA HIS A 136 6.11 -2.04 2.25
C HIS A 136 5.22 -2.95 3.10
N ALA A 137 4.87 -2.47 4.28
CA ALA A 137 4.06 -3.23 5.25
C ALA A 137 2.77 -3.82 4.67
N SER A 138 2.14 -3.17 3.71
CA SER A 138 0.93 -3.68 3.04
C SER A 138 1.18 -4.95 2.22
N ILE A 139 2.35 -5.08 1.59
CA ILE A 139 2.76 -6.28 0.86
C ILE A 139 2.97 -7.43 1.86
N ILE A 140 3.67 -7.14 2.96
CA ILE A 140 3.89 -8.12 4.04
C ILE A 140 2.56 -8.58 4.66
N GLU A 141 1.61 -7.67 4.88
CA GLU A 141 0.28 -8.04 5.40
C GLU A 141 -0.55 -8.82 4.36
N GLY A 142 -0.49 -8.44 3.08
CA GLY A 142 -1.12 -9.20 1.99
C GLY A 142 -0.63 -10.64 1.95
N ARG A 143 0.68 -10.84 2.08
CA ARG A 143 1.27 -12.18 2.18
C ARG A 143 0.78 -12.95 3.41
N ARG A 144 0.62 -12.30 4.57
CA ARG A 144 0.11 -12.95 5.79
C ARG A 144 -1.30 -13.49 5.66
N LEU A 145 -2.11 -12.90 4.78
CA LEU A 145 -3.46 -13.36 4.48
C LEU A 145 -3.48 -14.52 3.48
N SER A 146 -2.42 -14.72 2.71
CA SER A 146 -2.27 -15.86 1.80
C SER A 146 -1.94 -17.14 2.58
N PHE A 147 -2.36 -18.28 2.04
CA PHE A 147 -1.97 -19.60 2.50
C PHE A 147 -0.69 -20.14 1.82
N SER A 148 -0.08 -19.36 0.95
CA SER A 148 1.11 -19.74 0.18
C SER A 148 2.35 -19.90 1.05
N ASN A 149 3.31 -20.69 0.55
CA ASN A 149 4.64 -20.71 1.10
C ASN A 149 5.31 -19.34 0.98
N TYR A 150 6.13 -18.99 1.96
CA TYR A 150 6.77 -17.69 2.02
C TYR A 150 8.29 -17.79 1.99
N LEU A 151 8.89 -17.04 1.09
CA LEU A 151 10.32 -16.86 1.01
C LEU A 151 10.65 -15.35 1.01
N LYS A 152 11.79 -15.02 1.59
CA LYS A 152 12.28 -13.64 1.66
C LYS A 152 13.71 -13.60 1.13
N TYR A 153 14.02 -12.63 0.27
CA TYR A 153 15.37 -12.37 -0.18
C TYR A 153 15.90 -11.05 0.40
N LYS A 154 17.22 -10.92 0.45
CA LYS A 154 17.86 -9.71 0.94
C LYS A 154 17.60 -8.55 0.00
N HIS A 155 17.46 -7.37 0.57
CA HIS A 155 17.11 -6.17 -0.16
C HIS A 155 18.00 -5.96 -1.40
N ASN A 156 17.35 -5.88 -2.57
CA ASN A 156 17.95 -5.66 -3.89
C ASN A 156 19.07 -6.65 -4.27
N ASP A 157 19.16 -7.81 -3.59
CA ASP A 157 20.18 -8.83 -3.81
C ASP A 157 19.66 -9.95 -4.74
N MET A 158 20.06 -9.87 -6.01
CA MET A 158 19.62 -10.82 -7.04
C MET A 158 20.14 -12.23 -6.83
N GLU A 159 21.33 -12.41 -6.24
CA GLU A 159 21.85 -13.74 -5.89
C GLU A 159 21.02 -14.37 -4.77
N SER A 160 20.60 -13.54 -3.81
CA SER A 160 19.67 -13.97 -2.76
C SER A 160 18.32 -14.37 -3.33
N LEU A 161 17.78 -13.60 -4.29
CA LEU A 161 16.53 -13.93 -4.98
C LEU A 161 16.63 -15.24 -5.75
N GLU A 162 17.68 -15.43 -6.53
CA GLU A 162 17.92 -16.66 -7.28
C GLU A 162 17.96 -17.89 -6.37
N LYS A 163 18.69 -17.80 -5.24
CA LYS A 163 18.71 -18.87 -4.23
C LYS A 163 17.32 -19.19 -3.67
N GLN A 164 16.44 -18.22 -3.52
CA GLN A 164 15.08 -18.47 -3.08
C GLN A 164 14.24 -19.15 -4.20
N LEU A 165 14.40 -18.72 -5.44
CA LEU A 165 13.72 -19.32 -6.58
C LEU A 165 14.07 -20.80 -6.75
N GLN A 166 15.35 -21.15 -6.57
CA GLN A 166 15.84 -22.54 -6.63
C GLN A 166 15.27 -23.46 -5.52
N ARG A 167 14.69 -22.89 -4.47
CA ARG A 167 14.01 -23.66 -3.38
C ARG A 167 12.55 -23.95 -3.68
N CYS A 168 11.99 -23.33 -4.69
CA CYS A 168 10.60 -23.51 -5.06
C CYS A 168 10.42 -24.76 -5.91
N GLU A 169 9.31 -25.46 -5.73
CA GLU A 169 8.93 -26.56 -6.60
C GLU A 169 8.79 -26.09 -8.05
N PRO A 170 9.26 -26.85 -9.04
CA PRO A 170 9.28 -26.44 -10.46
C PRO A 170 7.91 -26.02 -10.98
N ASP A 171 6.86 -26.79 -10.69
CA ASP A 171 5.50 -26.61 -11.22
C ASP A 171 4.64 -25.64 -10.39
N ALA A 172 5.15 -25.12 -9.26
CA ALA A 172 4.43 -24.16 -8.43
C ALA A 172 4.48 -22.76 -9.01
N VAL A 173 3.43 -21.98 -8.79
CA VAL A 173 3.44 -20.53 -9.08
C VAL A 173 4.40 -19.82 -8.13
N LYS A 174 5.23 -18.94 -8.68
CA LYS A 174 6.22 -18.16 -7.94
C LYS A 174 5.89 -16.68 -8.12
N LEU A 175 5.21 -16.09 -7.16
CA LEU A 175 4.87 -14.68 -7.16
C LEU A 175 5.98 -13.87 -6.49
N ILE A 176 6.80 -13.20 -7.29
CA ILE A 176 7.78 -12.23 -6.79
C ILE A 176 7.06 -10.89 -6.63
N VAL A 177 7.12 -10.31 -5.45
CA VAL A 177 6.55 -8.97 -5.16
C VAL A 177 7.65 -8.09 -4.63
N THR A 178 7.72 -6.86 -5.12
CA THR A 178 8.69 -5.87 -4.67
C THR A 178 8.15 -4.45 -4.91
N ASP A 179 8.55 -3.49 -4.09
CA ASP A 179 8.34 -2.08 -4.37
C ASP A 179 9.26 -1.63 -5.51
N SER A 180 8.74 -0.87 -6.46
CA SER A 180 9.57 -0.32 -7.55
C SER A 180 10.51 0.78 -7.06
N VAL A 181 10.04 1.58 -6.11
CA VAL A 181 10.81 2.60 -5.39
C VAL A 181 10.54 2.42 -3.91
N PHE A 182 11.57 2.11 -3.15
CA PHE A 182 11.47 1.91 -1.69
C PHE A 182 11.38 3.27 -0.99
N SER A 183 10.27 3.52 -0.32
CA SER A 183 9.92 4.85 0.21
C SER A 183 10.82 5.32 1.36
N MET A 184 11.38 4.41 2.13
CA MET A 184 12.23 4.72 3.29
C MET A 184 13.70 4.82 2.89
N GLU A 185 14.17 3.94 2.03
CA GLU A 185 15.54 3.83 1.56
C GLU A 185 15.82 4.79 0.41
N GLY A 186 14.81 5.05 -0.43
CA GLY A 186 14.90 5.96 -1.58
C GLY A 186 15.60 5.35 -2.78
N ASP A 187 15.82 4.05 -2.79
CA ASP A 187 16.40 3.32 -3.92
C ASP A 187 15.33 2.62 -4.79
N VAL A 188 15.77 2.01 -5.87
CA VAL A 188 14.93 1.44 -6.92
C VAL A 188 15.22 -0.04 -7.07
N ALA A 189 14.18 -0.86 -7.18
CA ALA A 189 14.32 -2.27 -7.48
C ALA A 189 14.95 -2.52 -8.85
N ASP A 190 15.84 -3.49 -8.95
CA ASP A 190 16.41 -3.93 -10.23
C ASP A 190 15.42 -4.84 -10.98
N VAL A 191 14.31 -4.23 -11.45
CA VAL A 191 13.23 -4.93 -12.13
C VAL A 191 13.72 -5.68 -13.35
N VAL A 192 14.74 -5.16 -14.05
CA VAL A 192 15.31 -5.81 -15.24
C VAL A 192 15.94 -7.15 -14.88
N LYS A 193 16.78 -7.17 -13.84
CA LYS A 193 17.40 -8.42 -13.38
C LYS A 193 16.38 -9.39 -12.80
N ILE A 194 15.39 -8.89 -12.04
CA ILE A 194 14.28 -9.72 -11.56
C ILE A 194 13.60 -10.40 -12.74
N CYS A 195 13.23 -9.64 -13.80
CA CYS A 195 12.62 -10.21 -15.01
C CYS A 195 13.50 -11.27 -15.68
N LEU A 196 14.79 -11.05 -15.77
CA LEU A 196 15.72 -12.01 -16.34
C LEU A 196 15.78 -13.33 -15.55
N LEU A 197 15.72 -13.25 -14.23
CA LEU A 197 15.77 -14.43 -13.36
C LEU A 197 14.57 -15.37 -13.55
N TYR A 198 13.35 -14.82 -13.68
CA TYR A 198 12.17 -15.69 -13.84
C TYR A 198 11.84 -16.04 -15.29
N THR A 199 12.42 -15.35 -16.28
CA THR A 199 12.24 -15.63 -17.71
C THR A 199 13.36 -16.48 -18.29
N SER A 200 14.49 -16.63 -17.61
CA SER A 200 15.58 -17.49 -18.08
C SER A 200 15.14 -18.96 -18.01
N PRO A 201 15.23 -19.73 -19.10
CA PRO A 201 15.03 -21.17 -19.03
C PRO A 201 16.09 -21.77 -18.09
N SER A 202 15.65 -22.42 -17.05
CA SER A 202 16.48 -23.20 -16.13
C SER A 202 16.96 -24.47 -16.76
#